data_fee5e22ab352f473c818c530e9773563
#
_entry.id   fee5e22ab352f473c818c530e9773563
#
_cell.length_a   1.000
_cell.length_b   1.000
_cell.length_c   1.000
_cell.angle_alpha   90.00
_cell.angle_beta   90.00
_cell.angle_gamma   90.00
#
_symmetry.space_group_name_H-M   'P 1'
#
loop_
_entity.id
_entity.type
_entity.pdbx_description
1 polymer ?
#
loop_
_entity_poly.entity_id
_entity_poly.type
_entity_poly.pdbx_seq_one_letter_code
_entity_poly.pdbx_strand_id
1 'polypeptide(L)'
;LDLLIKLWIKDIFPKNKSIKLYSTPSELINNDYNIFARNFEDKKTMVKDLLKSKVLLVPGHKGELYCIAAEEARELCIPIITLGIGSLSERVEHGITGFVAKNYDEFAYYTLEIFKDINLWKSLRNNLIKLRGSKKWDIVAVNLLNQI
;
A
#
# COMPACT_ATOMS: atom_id res chain seq x y z
N LEU A 1 -2.15 1.90 12.89
CA LEU A 1 -0.68 2.04 12.81
C LEU A 1 0.01 1.05 13.73
N ASP A 2 -0.38 0.94 15.00
CA ASP A 2 0.24 0.03 15.99
C ASP A 2 0.30 -1.42 15.51
N LEU A 3 -0.73 -1.89 14.81
CA LEU A 3 -0.75 -3.21 14.22
C LEU A 3 0.35 -3.39 13.17
N LEU A 4 0.54 -2.40 12.28
CA LEU A 4 1.59 -2.46 11.25
C LEU A 4 2.97 -2.52 11.89
N ILE A 5 3.22 -1.71 12.92
CA ILE A 5 4.51 -1.69 13.62
C ILE A 5 4.78 -3.04 14.31
N LYS A 6 3.77 -3.63 14.95
CA LYS A 6 3.91 -4.96 15.56
C LYS A 6 4.25 -6.04 14.52
N LEU A 7 3.55 -6.06 13.39
CA LEU A 7 3.81 -6.99 12.28
C LEU A 7 5.21 -6.76 11.68
N TRP A 8 5.61 -5.51 11.52
CA TRP A 8 6.92 -5.17 11.02
C TRP A 8 8.03 -5.70 11.92
N ILE A 9 7.99 -5.40 13.20
CA ILE A 9 9.01 -5.79 14.17
C ILE A 9 9.08 -7.32 14.35
N LYS A 10 7.92 -7.99 14.41
CA LYS A 10 7.84 -9.42 14.75
C LYS A 10 8.03 -10.31 13.54
N ASP A 11 7.40 -9.99 12.40
CA ASP A 11 7.18 -10.95 11.33
C ASP A 11 7.88 -10.57 10.02
N ILE A 12 8.17 -9.28 9.78
CA ILE A 12 8.75 -8.80 8.52
C ILE A 12 10.24 -8.50 8.66
N PHE A 13 10.61 -7.56 9.51
CA PHE A 13 11.98 -7.10 9.67
C PHE A 13 12.99 -8.21 10.03
N PRO A 14 12.69 -9.18 10.92
CA PRO A 14 13.64 -10.26 11.24
C PRO A 14 14.00 -11.12 10.03
N LYS A 15 13.10 -11.24 9.06
CA LYS A 15 13.29 -12.05 7.84
C LYS A 15 13.99 -11.28 6.73
N ASN A 16 13.96 -9.95 6.74
CA ASN A 16 14.70 -9.11 5.79
C ASN A 16 15.10 -7.77 6.42
N LYS A 17 16.30 -7.70 6.96
CA LYS A 17 16.84 -6.51 7.63
C LYS A 17 17.29 -5.39 6.68
N SER A 18 17.27 -5.61 5.37
CA SER A 18 17.66 -4.59 4.38
C SER A 18 16.55 -3.62 4.02
N ILE A 19 15.29 -3.97 4.31
CA ILE A 19 14.13 -3.14 4.00
C ILE A 19 13.90 -2.06 5.06
N LYS A 20 13.25 -0.98 4.63
CA LYS A 20 12.95 0.17 5.48
C LYS A 20 11.46 0.44 5.49
N LEU A 21 10.90 0.74 6.66
CA LEU A 21 9.54 1.21 6.84
C LEU A 21 9.55 2.72 7.05
N TYR A 22 8.81 3.44 6.22
CA TYR A 22 8.56 4.87 6.41
C TYR A 22 7.12 5.08 6.86
N SER A 23 6.94 5.75 7.97
CA SER A 23 5.64 5.97 8.61
C SER A 23 5.43 7.42 9.01
N THR A 24 4.19 7.84 9.08
CA THR A 24 3.72 9.07 9.75
C THR A 24 2.69 8.66 10.81
N PRO A 25 2.67 9.25 12.00
CA PRO A 25 3.52 10.33 12.52
C PRO A 25 4.89 9.87 13.02
N SER A 26 5.75 10.85 13.34
CA SER A 26 7.15 10.68 13.71
C SER A 26 7.41 9.98 15.04
N GLU A 27 6.38 9.79 15.86
CA GLU A 27 6.49 9.22 17.23
C GLU A 27 6.92 7.74 17.24
N LEU A 28 6.92 7.10 16.09
CA LEU A 28 7.21 5.66 15.95
C LEU A 28 8.58 5.36 15.35
N ILE A 29 9.50 6.34 15.36
CA ILE A 29 10.87 6.12 14.88
C ILE A 29 11.53 5.04 15.73
N ASN A 30 12.03 4.00 15.07
CA ASN A 30 12.84 2.98 15.72
C ASN A 30 13.93 2.50 14.75
N ASN A 31 15.13 3.04 14.92
CA ASN A 31 16.28 2.76 14.07
C ASN A 31 16.72 1.29 14.14
N ASP A 32 16.53 0.62 15.29
CA ASP A 32 16.90 -0.80 15.47
C ASP A 32 16.08 -1.72 14.56
N TYR A 33 14.90 -1.28 14.14
CA TYR A 33 14.00 -2.01 13.24
C TYR A 33 13.84 -1.33 11.88
N ASN A 34 14.73 -0.38 11.51
CA ASN A 34 14.63 0.38 10.27
C ASN A 34 13.27 1.07 10.06
N ILE A 35 12.70 1.62 11.13
CA ILE A 35 11.46 2.40 11.09
C ILE A 35 11.84 3.87 11.13
N PHE A 36 11.51 4.61 10.08
CA PHE A 36 11.83 6.01 9.88
C PHE A 36 10.56 6.85 9.84
N ALA A 37 10.64 8.06 10.42
CA ALA A 37 9.58 9.04 10.25
C ALA A 37 9.61 9.60 8.84
N ARG A 38 8.40 9.84 8.34
CA ARG A 38 8.17 10.72 7.22
C ARG A 38 7.55 12.01 7.76
N ASN A 39 8.17 13.15 7.50
CA ASN A 39 7.63 14.45 7.89
C ASN A 39 6.38 14.79 7.08
N PHE A 40 5.46 15.55 7.69
CA PHE A 40 4.38 16.21 6.95
C PHE A 40 5.00 17.35 6.16
N GLU A 41 5.07 17.16 4.86
CA GLU A 41 5.60 18.13 3.91
C GLU A 41 4.52 18.44 2.86
N ASP A 42 4.86 19.34 1.92
CA ASP A 42 3.97 19.62 0.81
C ASP A 42 3.67 18.37 -0.04
N LYS A 43 2.56 18.42 -0.78
CA LYS A 43 2.10 17.30 -1.59
C LYS A 43 3.13 16.81 -2.62
N LYS A 44 3.97 17.71 -3.16
CA LYS A 44 4.98 17.33 -4.17
C LYS A 44 6.08 16.49 -3.56
N THR A 45 6.54 16.84 -2.37
CA THR A 45 7.54 16.07 -1.62
C THR A 45 6.98 14.72 -1.20
N MET A 46 5.71 14.70 -0.74
CA MET A 46 5.01 13.45 -0.43
C MET A 46 4.99 12.49 -1.63
N VAL A 47 4.62 12.97 -2.81
CA VAL A 47 4.56 12.16 -4.03
C VAL A 47 5.95 11.64 -4.41
N LYS A 48 6.99 12.49 -4.32
CA LYS A 48 8.38 12.07 -4.60
C LYS A 48 8.85 10.94 -3.67
N ASP A 49 8.48 10.98 -2.41
CA ASP A 49 8.86 9.96 -1.44
C ASP A 49 8.07 8.66 -1.65
N LEU A 50 6.76 8.76 -1.91
CA LEU A 50 5.95 7.60 -2.28
C LEU A 50 6.49 6.91 -3.53
N LEU A 51 6.92 7.65 -4.55
CA LEU A 51 7.50 7.08 -5.78
C LEU A 51 8.80 6.31 -5.55
N LYS A 52 9.51 6.55 -4.45
CA LYS A 52 10.68 5.75 -4.02
C LYS A 52 10.27 4.45 -3.31
N SER A 53 9.00 4.36 -2.89
CA SER A 53 8.50 3.19 -2.16
C SER A 53 8.18 2.06 -3.11
N LYS A 54 8.49 0.84 -2.70
CA LYS A 54 8.22 -0.37 -3.46
C LYS A 54 6.79 -0.86 -3.27
N VAL A 55 6.22 -0.63 -2.09
CA VAL A 55 4.91 -1.10 -1.68
C VAL A 55 4.31 -0.18 -0.62
N LEU A 56 2.99 -0.02 -0.62
CA LEU A 56 2.24 0.59 0.46
C LEU A 56 1.65 -0.51 1.37
N LEU A 57 1.93 -0.44 2.66
CA LEU A 57 1.42 -1.37 3.68
C LEU A 57 0.28 -0.71 4.44
N VAL A 58 -0.95 -1.19 4.25
CA VAL A 58 -2.16 -0.68 4.93
C VAL A 58 -2.95 -1.86 5.47
N PRO A 59 -2.77 -2.25 6.75
CA PRO A 59 -3.55 -3.34 7.34
C PRO A 59 -5.06 -3.10 7.25
N GLY A 60 -5.49 -1.86 7.39
CA GLY A 60 -6.90 -1.46 7.36
C GLY A 60 -7.49 -1.22 8.74
N HIS A 61 -8.66 -0.61 8.77
CA HIS A 61 -9.44 -0.31 9.98
C HIS A 61 -10.94 -0.41 9.65
N LYS A 62 -11.75 -0.91 10.59
CA LYS A 62 -13.21 -1.12 10.36
C LYS A 62 -13.97 0.18 10.03
N GLY A 63 -13.49 1.33 10.51
CA GLY A 63 -14.05 2.65 10.19
C GLY A 63 -13.48 3.29 8.93
N GLU A 64 -12.65 2.60 8.17
CA GLU A 64 -12.08 3.13 6.91
C GLU A 64 -13.13 3.02 5.79
N LEU A 65 -13.71 4.14 5.42
CA LEU A 65 -14.77 4.19 4.41
C LEU A 65 -14.26 4.35 2.97
N TYR A 66 -13.08 4.94 2.79
CA TYR A 66 -12.59 5.22 1.43
C TYR A 66 -11.09 4.93 1.21
N CYS A 67 -10.25 5.15 2.17
CA CYS A 67 -8.79 5.03 2.09
C CYS A 67 -8.12 5.84 0.96
N ILE A 68 -8.02 7.15 1.12
CA ILE A 68 -7.38 8.05 0.14
C ILE A 68 -5.95 7.61 -0.17
N ALA A 69 -5.19 7.15 0.84
CA ALA A 69 -3.81 6.67 0.65
C ALA A 69 -3.73 5.48 -0.33
N ALA A 70 -4.73 4.60 -0.33
CA ALA A 70 -4.78 3.49 -1.28
C ALA A 70 -5.03 3.97 -2.71
N GLU A 71 -5.91 4.96 -2.91
CA GLU A 71 -6.15 5.56 -4.23
C GLU A 71 -4.93 6.33 -4.73
N GLU A 72 -4.25 7.08 -3.86
CA GLU A 72 -3.00 7.77 -4.23
C GLU A 72 -1.90 6.78 -4.63
N ALA A 73 -1.73 5.69 -3.89
CA ALA A 73 -0.78 4.64 -4.23
C ALA A 73 -1.12 3.97 -5.57
N ARG A 74 -2.40 3.69 -5.83
CA ARG A 74 -2.87 3.15 -7.11
C ARG A 74 -2.52 4.07 -8.28
N GLU A 75 -2.80 5.37 -8.17
CA GLU A 75 -2.46 6.35 -9.21
C GLU A 75 -0.95 6.56 -9.39
N LEU A 76 -0.15 6.33 -8.35
CA LEU A 76 1.31 6.31 -8.41
C LEU A 76 1.88 4.95 -8.85
N CYS A 77 1.03 3.99 -9.17
CA CYS A 77 1.39 2.62 -9.56
C CYS A 77 2.24 1.91 -8.49
N ILE A 78 1.88 2.09 -7.21
CA ILE A 78 2.52 1.44 -6.07
C ILE A 78 1.61 0.29 -5.62
N PRO A 79 2.06 -0.97 -5.66
CA PRO A 79 1.29 -2.10 -5.14
C PRO A 79 0.94 -1.94 -3.66
N ILE A 80 -0.22 -2.47 -3.26
CA ILE A 80 -0.72 -2.35 -1.89
C ILE A 80 -0.82 -3.73 -1.26
N ILE A 81 -0.44 -3.86 0.01
CA ILE A 81 -0.73 -5.04 0.84
C ILE A 81 -1.65 -4.62 1.97
N THR A 82 -2.76 -5.33 2.11
CA THR A 82 -3.81 -5.05 3.09
C THR A 82 -4.38 -6.34 3.67
N LEU A 83 -5.08 -6.22 4.82
CA LEU A 83 -5.95 -7.28 5.36
C LEU A 83 -7.38 -7.19 4.81
N GLY A 84 -7.66 -6.26 3.90
CA GLY A 84 -8.98 -6.08 3.33
C GLY A 84 -10.05 -5.57 4.32
N ILE A 85 -9.63 -4.95 5.42
CA ILE A 85 -10.54 -4.43 6.44
C ILE A 85 -11.08 -3.06 5.99
N GLY A 86 -12.39 -2.84 6.14
CA GLY A 86 -13.06 -1.63 5.67
C GLY A 86 -13.13 -1.60 4.14
N SER A 87 -12.97 -0.43 3.52
CA SER A 87 -13.04 -0.25 2.07
C SER A 87 -11.86 -0.84 1.29
N LEU A 88 -10.83 -1.34 1.96
CA LEU A 88 -9.60 -1.81 1.30
C LEU A 88 -9.81 -3.09 0.49
N SER A 89 -10.80 -3.92 0.82
CA SER A 89 -11.19 -5.08 0.00
C SER A 89 -11.67 -4.71 -1.41
N GLU A 90 -12.20 -3.50 -1.56
CA GLU A 90 -12.68 -2.96 -2.85
C GLU A 90 -11.60 -2.19 -3.61
N ARG A 91 -10.50 -1.85 -2.96
CA ARG A 91 -9.40 -1.03 -3.53
C ARG A 91 -8.27 -1.85 -4.10
N VAL A 92 -8.12 -3.09 -3.66
CA VAL A 92 -7.01 -3.96 -4.03
C VAL A 92 -7.54 -5.24 -4.68
N GLU A 93 -7.22 -5.45 -5.94
CA GLU A 93 -7.46 -6.70 -6.64
C GLU A 93 -6.31 -7.66 -6.34
N HIS A 94 -6.62 -8.73 -5.58
CA HIS A 94 -5.64 -9.70 -5.10
C HIS A 94 -4.85 -10.34 -6.24
N GLY A 95 -3.53 -10.25 -6.19
CA GLY A 95 -2.60 -10.79 -7.20
C GLY A 95 -2.51 -9.94 -8.49
N ILE A 96 -3.30 -8.88 -8.62
CA ILE A 96 -3.34 -8.01 -9.80
C ILE A 96 -2.77 -6.62 -9.48
N THR A 97 -3.31 -5.93 -8.50
CA THR A 97 -2.85 -4.58 -8.10
C THR A 97 -2.12 -4.55 -6.76
N GLY A 98 -2.13 -5.67 -6.05
CA GLY A 98 -1.55 -5.84 -4.74
C GLY A 98 -2.02 -7.16 -4.12
N PHE A 99 -2.01 -7.25 -2.80
CA PHE A 99 -2.45 -8.43 -2.09
C PHE A 99 -3.43 -8.09 -0.96
N VAL A 100 -4.53 -8.83 -0.90
CA VAL A 100 -5.44 -8.87 0.23
C VAL A 100 -5.12 -10.13 1.02
N ALA A 101 -4.47 -9.97 2.16
CA ALA A 101 -4.05 -11.05 3.05
C ALA A 101 -5.21 -11.46 3.97
N LYS A 102 -5.37 -12.75 4.20
CA LYS A 102 -6.42 -13.32 5.07
C LYS A 102 -6.07 -13.21 6.56
N ASN A 103 -4.78 -13.11 6.86
CA ASN A 103 -4.25 -13.06 8.22
C ASN A 103 -2.90 -12.35 8.24
N TYR A 104 -2.30 -12.23 9.42
CA TYR A 104 -1.04 -11.52 9.63
C TYR A 104 0.15 -12.24 8.99
N ASP A 105 0.12 -13.56 8.96
CA ASP A 105 1.20 -14.36 8.35
C ASP A 105 1.23 -14.15 6.84
N GLU A 106 0.07 -14.16 6.17
CA GLU A 106 -0.03 -13.82 4.74
C GLU A 106 0.37 -12.37 4.45
N PHE A 107 0.02 -11.43 5.32
CA PHE A 107 0.43 -10.04 5.17
C PHE A 107 1.95 -9.89 5.18
N ALA A 108 2.61 -10.52 6.15
CA ALA A 108 4.06 -10.55 6.23
C ALA A 108 4.68 -11.29 5.03
N TYR A 109 4.13 -12.44 4.65
CA TYR A 109 4.56 -13.23 3.50
C TYR A 109 4.54 -12.41 2.21
N TYR A 110 3.41 -11.79 1.84
CA TYR A 110 3.32 -11.00 0.61
C TYR A 110 4.23 -9.77 0.64
N THR A 111 4.41 -9.16 1.82
CA THR A 111 5.37 -8.06 1.97
C THR A 111 6.77 -8.51 1.59
N LEU A 112 7.23 -9.65 2.11
CA LEU A 112 8.56 -10.17 1.83
C LEU A 112 8.71 -10.64 0.38
N GLU A 113 7.71 -11.28 -0.20
CA GLU A 113 7.72 -11.75 -1.59
C GLU A 113 7.86 -10.59 -2.60
N ILE A 114 7.21 -9.45 -2.37
CA ILE A 114 7.39 -8.25 -3.23
C ILE A 114 8.85 -7.76 -3.23
N PHE A 115 9.57 -7.90 -2.11
CA PHE A 115 10.98 -7.51 -2.05
C PHE A 115 11.91 -8.58 -2.65
N LYS A 116 11.54 -9.83 -2.56
CA LYS A 116 12.32 -10.99 -3.03
C LYS A 116 12.18 -11.19 -4.54
N ASP A 117 10.96 -11.09 -5.07
CA ASP A 117 10.67 -11.32 -6.49
C ASP A 117 10.41 -10.01 -7.24
N ILE A 118 11.40 -9.59 -8.01
CA ILE A 118 11.31 -8.37 -8.84
C ILE A 118 10.30 -8.53 -9.99
N ASN A 119 10.08 -9.74 -10.50
CA ASN A 119 9.13 -9.98 -11.58
C ASN A 119 7.70 -9.87 -11.09
N LEU A 120 7.43 -10.40 -9.89
CA LEU A 120 6.16 -10.22 -9.20
C LEU A 120 5.85 -8.73 -9.01
N TRP A 121 6.79 -7.97 -8.46
CA TRP A 121 6.62 -6.53 -8.28
C TRP A 121 6.36 -5.80 -9.60
N LYS A 122 7.14 -6.10 -10.66
CA LYS A 122 6.94 -5.51 -11.99
C LYS A 122 5.58 -5.84 -12.57
N SER A 123 5.11 -7.07 -12.39
CA SER A 123 3.79 -7.51 -12.87
C SER A 123 2.67 -6.70 -12.23
N LEU A 124 2.65 -6.58 -10.88
CA LEU A 124 1.67 -5.78 -10.16
C LEU A 124 1.70 -4.30 -10.61
N ARG A 125 2.91 -3.74 -10.72
CA ARG A 125 3.08 -2.36 -11.18
C ARG A 125 2.58 -2.15 -12.61
N ASN A 126 2.85 -3.07 -13.53
CA ASN A 126 2.38 -2.98 -14.91
C ASN A 126 0.86 -3.03 -15.00
N ASN A 127 0.20 -3.83 -14.16
CA ASN A 127 -1.25 -3.86 -14.08
C ASN A 127 -1.79 -2.51 -13.57
N LEU A 128 -1.18 -1.92 -12.55
CA LEU A 128 -1.54 -0.60 -12.05
C LEU A 128 -1.37 0.49 -13.12
N ILE A 129 -0.30 0.43 -13.92
CA ILE A 129 -0.09 1.37 -15.04
C ILE A 129 -1.23 1.30 -16.06
N LYS A 130 -1.72 0.11 -16.38
CA LYS A 130 -2.87 -0.08 -17.29
C LYS A 130 -4.18 0.47 -16.72
N LEU A 131 -4.34 0.42 -15.41
CA LEU A 131 -5.54 0.89 -14.70
C LEU A 131 -5.48 2.38 -14.33
N ARG A 132 -4.33 3.01 -14.48
CA ARG A 132 -4.12 4.41 -14.10
C ARG A 132 -5.09 5.34 -14.83
N GLY A 133 -5.73 6.22 -14.07
CA GLY A 133 -6.68 7.19 -14.61
C GLY A 133 -8.04 6.60 -15.01
N SER A 134 -8.28 5.29 -14.81
CA SER A 134 -9.57 4.66 -15.15
C SER A 134 -10.74 5.13 -14.26
N LYS A 135 -10.45 5.66 -13.09
CA LYS A 135 -11.45 6.18 -12.13
C LYS A 135 -11.52 7.71 -12.10
N LYS A 136 -11.26 8.37 -13.22
CA LYS A 136 -11.51 9.83 -13.33
C LYS A 136 -12.99 10.12 -13.23
N TRP A 137 -13.35 11.25 -12.64
CA TRP A 137 -14.75 11.64 -12.39
C TRP A 137 -15.60 11.70 -13.66
N ASP A 138 -15.04 12.14 -14.79
CA ASP A 138 -15.70 12.15 -16.09
C ASP A 138 -16.07 10.74 -16.54
N ILE A 139 -15.16 9.77 -16.39
CA ILE A 139 -15.40 8.35 -16.72
C ILE A 139 -16.47 7.76 -15.78
N VAL A 140 -16.38 8.03 -14.48
CA VAL A 140 -17.36 7.55 -13.50
C VAL A 140 -18.75 8.12 -13.80
N ALA A 141 -18.85 9.41 -14.12
CA ALA A 141 -20.10 10.06 -14.47
C ALA A 141 -20.74 9.45 -15.72
N VAL A 142 -19.96 9.22 -16.78
CA VAL A 142 -20.46 8.58 -18.02
C VAL A 142 -20.95 7.16 -17.74
N ASN A 143 -20.21 6.37 -16.94
CA ASN A 143 -20.62 5.02 -16.58
C ASN A 143 -21.92 4.98 -15.78
N LEU A 144 -22.12 5.94 -14.86
CA LEU A 144 -23.37 6.06 -14.10
C LEU A 144 -24.55 6.44 -15.01
N LEU A 145 -24.36 7.38 -15.93
CA LEU A 145 -25.40 7.79 -16.89
C LEU A 145 -25.81 6.66 -17.82
N ASN A 146 -24.90 5.76 -18.18
CA ASN A 146 -25.19 4.62 -19.05
C ASN A 146 -25.92 3.46 -18.33
N GLN A 147 -26.10 3.55 -17.01
CA GLN A 147 -26.85 2.55 -16.19
C GLN A 147 -28.30 2.96 -15.94
N ILE A 148 -28.71 4.16 -16.32
CA ILE A 148 -30.07 4.71 -16.23
C ILE A 148 -30.79 4.52 -17.57
#